data_46d199d4ab6dc72e1e4e1bc4944fc361
#
_entry.id   46d199d4ab6dc72e1e4e1bc4944fc361
#
_cell.length_a   1.000
_cell.length_b   1.000
_cell.length_c   1.000
_cell.angle_alpha   90.00
_cell.angle_beta   90.00
_cell.angle_gamma   90.00
#
_symmetry.space_group_name_H-M   'P 1'
#
loop_
_entity.id
_entity.type
_entity.pdbx_description
1 polymer ?
#
loop_
_entity_poly.entity_id
_entity_poly.type
_entity_poly.pdbx_seq_one_letter_code
_entity_poly.pdbx_strand_id
1 'polypeptide(L)'
;MQSLAICAYYCAVSFIKSEQIGAVLRLTLDRPEKKNAITQEMYQSLANKINEAASDFGIRAVVISSSGDSFTAGNDINDFANDPQMDEGSPVFSFLFAIHNFPKPLIAAVKGRAVGIGTTMLMHCDLVTANPDTKFSMPFVSLGLVAE
;
A
#
# COMPACT_ATOMS: atom_id res chain seq x y z
N MET A 1 3.77 -42.35 21.69
CA MET A 1 2.72 -41.34 21.69
C MET A 1 3.29 -40.09 21.01
N GLN A 2 3.00 -39.96 19.71
CA GLN A 2 3.44 -38.78 18.94
C GLN A 2 2.41 -37.70 19.05
N SER A 3 2.83 -36.56 19.63
CA SER A 3 2.02 -35.33 19.70
C SER A 3 1.97 -34.71 18.31
N LEU A 4 0.83 -34.80 17.66
CA LEU A 4 0.50 -34.05 16.45
C LEU A 4 0.33 -32.57 16.83
N ALA A 5 1.37 -31.78 16.65
CA ALA A 5 1.26 -30.32 16.66
C ALA A 5 0.45 -29.92 15.42
N ILE A 6 -0.82 -29.60 15.62
CA ILE A 6 -1.68 -29.00 14.62
C ILE A 6 -1.18 -27.56 14.43
N CYS A 7 -0.36 -27.37 13.39
CA CYS A 7 0.00 -26.04 12.92
C CYS A 7 -1.26 -25.43 12.29
N ALA A 8 -2.06 -24.71 13.09
CA ALA A 8 -3.13 -23.89 12.55
C ALA A 8 -2.50 -22.75 11.76
N TYR A 9 -2.36 -22.94 10.45
CA TYR A 9 -2.13 -21.85 9.51
C TYR A 9 -3.35 -20.92 9.60
N TYR A 10 -3.24 -19.89 10.43
CA TYR A 10 -4.09 -18.73 10.31
C TYR A 10 -3.79 -18.15 8.92
N CYS A 11 -4.68 -18.40 7.97
CA CYS A 11 -4.68 -17.73 6.69
C CYS A 11 -5.07 -16.28 6.99
N ALA A 12 -4.08 -15.45 7.34
CA ALA A 12 -4.28 -14.02 7.49
C ALA A 12 -4.82 -13.51 6.16
N VAL A 13 -6.00 -12.94 6.17
CA VAL A 13 -6.60 -12.31 4.99
C VAL A 13 -5.71 -11.14 4.61
N SER A 14 -4.82 -11.32 3.67
CA SER A 14 -3.96 -10.25 3.19
C SER A 14 -4.79 -9.30 2.32
N PHE A 15 -4.94 -8.07 2.77
CA PHE A 15 -5.56 -6.99 2.01
C PHE A 15 -4.65 -6.41 0.91
N ILE A 16 -3.46 -6.99 0.71
CA ILE A 16 -2.55 -6.68 -0.39
C ILE A 16 -2.40 -7.92 -1.25
N LYS A 17 -3.04 -7.92 -2.41
CA LYS A 17 -2.83 -8.96 -3.42
C LYS A 17 -1.56 -8.69 -4.21
N SER A 18 -0.81 -9.74 -4.47
CA SER A 18 0.46 -9.68 -5.21
C SER A 18 0.39 -10.67 -6.37
N GLU A 19 0.65 -10.19 -7.57
CA GLU A 19 0.63 -10.99 -8.79
C GLU A 19 1.79 -10.59 -9.68
N GLN A 20 2.59 -11.57 -10.10
CA GLN A 20 3.64 -11.36 -11.08
C GLN A 20 3.14 -11.68 -12.50
N ILE A 21 3.25 -10.70 -13.39
CA ILE A 21 2.86 -10.80 -14.80
C ILE A 21 4.12 -10.56 -15.63
N GLY A 22 4.73 -11.61 -16.09
CA GLY A 22 6.05 -11.51 -16.73
C GLY A 22 7.09 -10.92 -15.77
N ALA A 23 7.68 -9.80 -16.13
CA ALA A 23 8.64 -9.06 -15.30
C ALA A 23 8.03 -7.90 -14.50
N VAL A 24 6.71 -7.83 -14.40
CA VAL A 24 6.00 -6.78 -13.66
C VAL A 24 5.33 -7.39 -12.43
N LEU A 25 5.60 -6.83 -11.26
CA LEU A 25 4.88 -7.15 -10.02
C LEU A 25 3.71 -6.19 -9.87
N ARG A 26 2.49 -6.70 -9.84
CA ARG A 26 1.30 -5.94 -9.51
C ARG A 26 0.93 -6.13 -8.05
N LEU A 27 0.87 -5.02 -7.31
CA LEU A 27 0.36 -4.94 -5.94
C LEU A 27 -1.01 -4.28 -5.97
N THR A 28 -2.02 -4.96 -5.43
CA THR A 28 -3.39 -4.47 -5.45
C THR A 28 -3.88 -4.28 -4.03
N LEU A 29 -4.29 -3.05 -3.70
CA LEU A 29 -5.04 -2.76 -2.47
C LEU A 29 -6.40 -3.45 -2.58
N ASP A 30 -6.71 -4.40 -1.71
CA ASP A 30 -7.89 -5.25 -1.82
C ASP A 30 -8.72 -5.27 -0.54
N ARG A 31 -9.23 -4.10 -0.18
CA ARG A 31 -10.14 -3.88 0.96
C ARG A 31 -11.28 -2.94 0.54
N PRO A 32 -12.03 -3.29 -0.53
CA PRO A 32 -12.99 -2.38 -1.16
C PRO A 32 -14.15 -1.99 -0.24
N GLU A 33 -14.55 -2.82 0.72
CA GLU A 33 -15.60 -2.55 1.70
C GLU A 33 -15.25 -1.38 2.65
N LYS A 34 -13.95 -1.07 2.80
CA LYS A 34 -13.42 0.10 3.51
C LYS A 34 -12.81 1.14 2.57
N LYS A 35 -13.19 1.13 1.29
CA LYS A 35 -12.62 2.02 0.25
C LYS A 35 -11.11 1.97 0.20
N ASN A 36 -10.54 0.79 0.45
CA ASN A 36 -9.10 0.55 0.52
C ASN A 36 -8.37 1.45 1.53
N ALA A 37 -9.01 1.81 2.67
CA ALA A 37 -8.33 2.46 3.78
C ALA A 37 -7.18 1.58 4.26
N ILE A 38 -5.98 2.18 4.40
CA ILE A 38 -4.73 1.46 4.59
C ILE A 38 -4.45 1.32 6.09
N THR A 39 -4.28 0.08 6.54
CA THR A 39 -3.90 -0.27 7.91
C THR A 39 -2.37 -0.38 8.04
N GLN A 40 -1.88 -0.42 9.29
CA GLN A 40 -0.46 -0.66 9.58
C GLN A 40 0.03 -1.98 8.96
N GLU A 41 -0.79 -3.04 9.04
CA GLU A 41 -0.48 -4.33 8.42
C GLU A 41 -0.35 -4.23 6.88
N MET A 42 -1.23 -3.47 6.24
CA MET A 42 -1.16 -3.23 4.79
C MET A 42 0.12 -2.48 4.42
N TYR A 43 0.52 -1.46 5.19
CA TYR A 43 1.78 -0.74 4.98
C TYR A 43 2.98 -1.66 5.10
N GLN A 44 3.04 -2.48 6.15
CA GLN A 44 4.13 -3.44 6.33
C GLN A 44 4.19 -4.45 5.18
N SER A 45 3.03 -4.95 4.73
CA SER A 45 2.95 -5.86 3.59
C SER A 45 3.44 -5.21 2.29
N LEU A 46 3.04 -3.96 2.03
CA LEU A 46 3.51 -3.20 0.86
C LEU A 46 5.02 -2.97 0.91
N ALA A 47 5.55 -2.52 2.07
CA ALA A 47 6.97 -2.29 2.25
C ALA A 47 7.79 -3.55 1.99
N ASN A 48 7.38 -4.68 2.56
CA ASN A 48 8.07 -5.96 2.37
C ASN A 48 8.10 -6.37 0.89
N LYS A 49 6.94 -6.32 0.21
CA LYS A 49 6.84 -6.70 -1.21
C LYS A 49 7.64 -5.79 -2.15
N ILE A 50 7.69 -4.50 -1.86
CA ILE A 50 8.48 -3.54 -2.64
C ILE A 50 9.98 -3.80 -2.43
N ASN A 51 10.41 -4.04 -1.18
CA ASN A 51 11.80 -4.35 -0.88
C ASN A 51 12.24 -5.71 -1.48
N GLU A 52 11.38 -6.72 -1.46
CA GLU A 52 11.62 -8.00 -2.15
C GLU A 52 11.77 -7.77 -3.66
N ALA A 53 10.86 -7.00 -4.27
CA ALA A 53 10.91 -6.68 -5.70
C ALA A 53 12.17 -5.87 -6.08
N ALA A 54 12.69 -5.03 -5.17
CA ALA A 54 13.92 -4.27 -5.40
C ALA A 54 15.12 -5.18 -5.68
N SER A 55 15.20 -6.30 -4.96
CA SER A 55 16.30 -7.27 -5.03
C SER A 55 16.08 -8.39 -6.07
N ASP A 56 14.85 -8.59 -6.52
CA ASP A 56 14.50 -9.67 -7.46
C ASP A 56 14.82 -9.28 -8.90
N PHE A 57 15.80 -9.95 -9.50
CA PHE A 57 16.17 -9.73 -10.91
C PHE A 57 15.09 -10.13 -11.93
N GLY A 58 14.13 -10.96 -11.53
CA GLY A 58 12.96 -11.32 -12.35
C GLY A 58 11.92 -10.20 -12.43
N ILE A 59 11.94 -9.24 -11.49
CA ILE A 59 11.04 -8.09 -11.47
C ILE A 59 11.76 -6.86 -12.04
N ARG A 60 11.13 -6.19 -13.02
CA ARG A 60 11.65 -4.99 -13.67
C ARG A 60 10.84 -3.74 -13.40
N ALA A 61 9.61 -3.89 -12.93
CA ALA A 61 8.74 -2.78 -12.56
C ALA A 61 7.71 -3.24 -11.52
N VAL A 62 7.21 -2.30 -10.73
CA VAL A 62 6.09 -2.52 -9.79
C VAL A 62 4.93 -1.62 -10.21
N VAL A 63 3.72 -2.18 -10.19
CA VAL A 63 2.46 -1.45 -10.40
C VAL A 63 1.61 -1.53 -9.13
N ILE A 64 1.28 -0.39 -8.55
CA ILE A 64 0.32 -0.29 -7.45
C ILE A 64 -1.05 0.02 -8.03
N SER A 65 -2.04 -0.77 -7.69
CA SER A 65 -3.43 -0.65 -8.14
C SER A 65 -4.40 -0.91 -6.98
N SER A 66 -5.70 -0.84 -7.25
CA SER A 66 -6.72 -1.13 -6.24
C SER A 66 -7.89 -1.92 -6.79
N SER A 67 -8.56 -2.67 -5.94
CA SER A 67 -9.88 -3.27 -6.21
C SER A 67 -11.01 -2.27 -5.90
N GLY A 68 -12.24 -2.63 -6.27
CA GLY A 68 -13.41 -1.79 -6.01
C GLY A 68 -13.46 -0.49 -6.84
N ASP A 69 -14.06 0.55 -6.29
CA ASP A 69 -14.37 1.82 -6.95
C ASP A 69 -13.46 2.99 -6.54
N SER A 70 -12.56 2.78 -5.60
CA SER A 70 -11.65 3.80 -5.07
C SER A 70 -10.22 3.27 -5.04
N PHE A 71 -9.25 4.15 -5.27
CA PHE A 71 -7.85 3.80 -5.10
C PHE A 71 -7.56 3.56 -3.62
N THR A 72 -7.70 4.60 -2.80
CA THR A 72 -7.70 4.48 -1.33
C THR A 72 -8.34 5.70 -0.67
N ALA A 73 -9.00 5.47 0.46
CA ALA A 73 -9.53 6.51 1.33
C ALA A 73 -8.46 7.13 2.25
N GLY A 74 -7.18 6.70 2.15
CA GLY A 74 -6.10 7.11 3.04
C GLY A 74 -5.91 6.15 4.20
N ASN A 75 -5.34 6.65 5.30
CA ASN A 75 -5.10 5.86 6.52
C ASN A 75 -6.41 5.39 7.15
N ASP A 76 -6.45 4.15 7.65
CA ASP A 76 -7.55 3.69 8.48
C ASP A 76 -7.47 4.36 9.84
N ILE A 77 -8.43 5.27 10.11
CA ILE A 77 -8.43 6.13 11.30
C ILE A 77 -8.53 5.29 12.59
N ASN A 78 -9.28 4.19 12.56
CA ASN A 78 -9.42 3.35 13.75
C ASN A 78 -8.14 2.58 14.07
N ASP A 79 -7.45 2.11 13.04
CA ASP A 79 -6.18 1.41 13.17
C ASP A 79 -5.09 2.34 13.71
N PHE A 80 -5.00 3.55 13.18
CA PHE A 80 -4.06 4.57 13.64
C PHE A 80 -4.38 5.15 15.02
N ALA A 81 -5.65 5.21 15.41
CA ALA A 81 -6.03 5.67 16.76
C ALA A 81 -5.59 4.70 17.85
N ASN A 82 -5.50 3.40 17.53
CA ASN A 82 -5.07 2.36 18.47
C ASN A 82 -3.53 2.28 18.60
N ASP A 83 -2.79 2.72 17.59
CA ASP A 83 -1.33 2.79 17.61
C ASP A 83 -0.86 4.10 16.96
N PRO A 84 -0.84 5.20 17.73
CA PRO A 84 -0.50 6.53 17.22
C PRO A 84 1.01 6.74 17.03
N GLN A 85 1.85 5.72 17.25
CA GLN A 85 3.30 5.86 17.06
C GLN A 85 3.64 5.97 15.58
N MET A 86 3.96 7.21 15.18
CA MET A 86 4.50 7.53 13.86
C MET A 86 5.99 7.88 14.00
N ASP A 87 6.79 6.88 14.32
CA ASP A 87 8.25 6.98 14.33
C ASP A 87 8.88 6.30 13.11
N GLU A 88 10.19 6.45 12.95
CA GLU A 88 10.94 5.88 11.82
C GLU A 88 10.85 4.35 11.72
N GLY A 89 10.46 3.67 12.79
CA GLY A 89 10.23 2.21 12.84
C GLY A 89 8.81 1.80 12.46
N SER A 90 7.90 2.75 12.27
CA SER A 90 6.50 2.42 11.97
C SER A 90 6.33 1.85 10.56
N PRO A 91 5.29 1.02 10.33
CA PRO A 91 4.98 0.48 9.02
C PRO A 91 4.77 1.53 7.93
N VAL A 92 4.22 2.70 8.29
CA VAL A 92 4.04 3.83 7.36
C VAL A 92 5.37 4.31 6.84
N PHE A 93 6.34 4.62 7.74
CA PHE A 93 7.67 5.07 7.34
C PHE A 93 8.43 3.97 6.59
N SER A 94 8.29 2.70 7.00
CA SER A 94 8.85 1.57 6.27
C SER A 94 8.38 1.54 4.81
N PHE A 95 7.08 1.79 4.58
CA PHE A 95 6.51 1.89 3.24
C PHE A 95 7.03 3.11 2.47
N LEU A 96 7.04 4.30 3.11
CA LEU A 96 7.53 5.52 2.48
C LEU A 96 9.01 5.38 2.06
N PHE A 97 9.84 4.82 2.93
CA PHE A 97 11.25 4.53 2.60
C PHE A 97 11.37 3.51 1.46
N ALA A 98 10.52 2.48 1.45
CA ALA A 98 10.55 1.47 0.40
C ALA A 98 10.22 2.07 -0.97
N ILE A 99 9.18 2.91 -1.09
CA ILE A 99 8.82 3.56 -2.36
C ILE A 99 9.84 4.63 -2.77
N HIS A 100 10.38 5.39 -1.80
CA HIS A 100 11.36 6.45 -2.06
C HIS A 100 12.68 5.88 -2.61
N ASN A 101 13.13 4.75 -2.06
CA ASN A 101 14.41 4.14 -2.44
C ASN A 101 14.26 3.04 -3.50
N PHE A 102 13.08 2.83 -4.06
CA PHE A 102 12.85 1.76 -5.03
C PHE A 102 13.65 2.00 -6.31
N PRO A 103 14.57 1.10 -6.72
CA PRO A 103 15.52 1.36 -7.79
C PRO A 103 14.99 1.06 -9.20
N LYS A 104 13.71 0.68 -9.32
CA LYS A 104 13.08 0.28 -10.58
C LYS A 104 11.82 1.11 -10.81
N PRO A 105 11.27 1.15 -12.03
CA PRO A 105 10.03 1.87 -12.31
C PRO A 105 8.90 1.48 -11.35
N LEU A 106 8.38 2.48 -10.64
CA LEU A 106 7.20 2.39 -9.77
C LEU A 106 6.05 3.12 -10.45
N ILE A 107 4.96 2.41 -10.69
CA ILE A 107 3.82 2.90 -11.45
C ILE A 107 2.58 2.82 -10.57
N ALA A 108 1.71 3.83 -10.63
CA ALA A 108 0.41 3.79 -10.00
C ALA A 108 -0.71 3.79 -11.05
N ALA A 109 -1.66 2.86 -10.89
CA ALA A 109 -2.89 2.81 -11.68
C ALA A 109 -4.07 3.21 -10.78
N VAL A 110 -4.51 4.46 -10.92
CA VAL A 110 -5.44 5.12 -9.99
C VAL A 110 -6.84 5.19 -10.58
N LYS A 111 -7.85 4.87 -9.78
CA LYS A 111 -9.26 5.05 -10.13
C LYS A 111 -10.06 5.57 -8.95
N GLY A 112 -11.14 6.28 -9.22
CA GLY A 112 -12.06 6.79 -8.22
C GLY A 112 -11.39 7.81 -7.28
N ARG A 113 -11.24 7.52 -6.00
CA ARG A 113 -10.70 8.46 -5.01
C ARG A 113 -9.33 8.05 -4.54
N ALA A 114 -8.43 9.03 -4.47
CA ALA A 114 -7.12 8.93 -3.82
C ALA A 114 -7.02 10.03 -2.76
N VAL A 115 -6.99 9.64 -1.47
CA VAL A 115 -7.09 10.57 -0.34
C VAL A 115 -5.87 10.47 0.56
N GLY A 116 -5.34 11.60 1.02
CA GLY A 116 -4.19 11.68 1.94
C GLY A 116 -2.97 10.97 1.37
N ILE A 117 -2.43 9.98 2.07
CA ILE A 117 -1.32 9.13 1.61
C ILE A 117 -1.59 8.51 0.21
N GLY A 118 -2.86 8.26 -0.13
CA GLY A 118 -3.23 7.79 -1.46
C GLY A 118 -2.91 8.78 -2.57
N THR A 119 -2.77 10.07 -2.24
CA THR A 119 -2.32 11.11 -3.16
C THR A 119 -0.82 11.36 -3.02
N THR A 120 -0.30 11.43 -1.79
CA THR A 120 1.12 11.75 -1.56
C THR A 120 2.05 10.64 -2.05
N MET A 121 1.67 9.35 -1.90
CA MET A 121 2.47 8.25 -2.44
C MET A 121 2.68 8.33 -3.95
N LEU A 122 1.78 8.98 -4.68
CA LEU A 122 1.90 9.13 -6.14
C LEU A 122 3.06 10.04 -6.55
N MET A 123 3.52 10.91 -5.65
CA MET A 123 4.68 11.77 -5.88
C MET A 123 5.99 10.99 -5.87
N HIS A 124 5.99 9.76 -5.35
CA HIS A 124 7.11 8.83 -5.39
C HIS A 124 7.05 7.87 -6.59
N CYS A 125 5.99 7.91 -7.39
CA CYS A 125 5.85 7.08 -8.57
C CYS A 125 6.48 7.74 -9.80
N ASP A 126 7.14 6.96 -10.65
CA ASP A 126 7.70 7.43 -11.93
C ASP A 126 6.61 7.70 -12.95
N LEU A 127 5.49 6.98 -12.87
CA LEU A 127 4.35 7.13 -13.75
C LEU A 127 3.05 6.93 -12.98
N VAL A 128 2.10 7.84 -13.18
CA VAL A 128 0.74 7.72 -12.66
C VAL A 128 -0.25 7.72 -13.82
N THR A 129 -1.06 6.68 -13.90
CA THR A 129 -2.22 6.65 -14.78
C THR A 129 -3.49 6.80 -13.95
N ALA A 130 -4.45 7.60 -14.42
CA ALA A 130 -5.70 7.83 -13.71
C ALA A 130 -6.89 7.84 -14.66
N ASN A 131 -8.04 7.35 -14.19
CA ASN A 131 -9.29 7.52 -14.93
C ASN A 131 -9.67 9.02 -14.99
N PRO A 132 -10.39 9.46 -16.03
CA PRO A 132 -10.77 10.88 -16.18
C PRO A 132 -11.59 11.45 -15.01
N ASP A 133 -12.34 10.61 -14.31
CA ASP A 133 -13.19 10.97 -13.17
C ASP A 133 -12.50 10.81 -11.81
N THR A 134 -11.21 10.47 -11.78
CA THR A 134 -10.43 10.31 -10.56
C THR A 134 -10.36 11.61 -9.78
N LYS A 135 -10.54 11.51 -8.46
CA LYS A 135 -10.47 12.65 -7.53
C LYS A 135 -9.32 12.47 -6.56
N PHE A 136 -8.43 13.44 -6.54
CA PHE A 136 -7.31 13.52 -5.62
C PHE A 136 -7.62 14.51 -4.50
N SER A 137 -7.30 14.17 -3.26
CA SER A 137 -7.45 15.09 -2.13
C SER A 137 -6.39 14.86 -1.05
N MET A 138 -5.97 15.94 -0.42
CA MET A 138 -5.00 15.95 0.67
C MET A 138 -5.58 16.78 1.83
N PRO A 139 -6.50 16.22 2.65
CA PRO A 139 -7.24 16.97 3.66
C PRO A 139 -6.43 17.19 4.96
N PHE A 140 -5.10 17.22 4.90
CA PHE A 140 -4.22 17.33 6.08
C PHE A 140 -4.53 18.54 6.93
N VAL A 141 -4.64 19.72 6.33
CA VAL A 141 -4.93 20.98 7.05
C VAL A 141 -6.26 20.91 7.81
N SER A 142 -7.28 20.31 7.18
CA SER A 142 -8.60 20.15 7.81
C SER A 142 -8.58 19.18 8.99
N LEU A 143 -7.58 18.30 9.06
CA LEU A 143 -7.38 17.33 10.13
C LEU A 143 -6.32 17.79 11.13
N GLY A 144 -5.74 18.98 10.96
CA GLY A 144 -4.65 19.47 11.80
C GLY A 144 -3.34 18.68 11.62
N LEU A 145 -3.13 18.08 10.45
CA LEU A 145 -1.98 17.26 10.12
C LEU A 145 -1.08 17.97 9.10
N VAL A 146 0.15 17.49 9.01
CA VAL A 146 1.11 17.83 7.95
C VAL A 146 1.18 16.65 6.97
N ALA A 147 1.44 16.92 5.69
CA ALA A 147 1.68 15.85 4.71
C ALA A 147 3.00 15.13 5.01
N GLU A 148 3.00 13.82 4.79
CA GLU A 148 4.19 12.97 4.88
C GLU A 148 5.22 13.32 3.79
#